data_13626771cfa4f93e5230a7d48ffae14b
#
_entry.id   13626771cfa4f93e5230a7d48ffae14b
#
_cell.length_a   1.000
_cell.length_b   1.000
_cell.length_c   1.000
_cell.angle_alpha   90.00
_cell.angle_beta   90.00
_cell.angle_gamma   90.00
#
_symmetry.space_group_name_H-M   'P 1'
#
loop_
_entity.id
_entity.type
_entity.pdbx_description
1 polymer ?
#
loop_
_entity_poly.entity_id
_entity_poly.type
_entity_poly.pdbx_seq_one_letter_code
_entity_poly.pdbx_strand_id
1 'polypeptide(L)'
;MRKKFVFATNNSHKLEEVTAILGEKVELLSMKDIKCDTDIPETADTLEGNALLKARYIFDNYHLDCFADDTGLEVEALGGAPGVYSARYAGDAHNSEANMKKLLKDMEGIENRKAQFRTVFALIIDGKEHLF
;
A
#
# COMPACT_ATOMS: atom_id res chain seq x y z
N MET A 1 -17.11 14.34 -18.57
CA MET A 1 -17.49 13.42 -17.48
C MET A 1 -16.21 12.80 -16.89
N ARG A 2 -16.06 12.88 -15.57
CA ARG A 2 -14.87 12.30 -14.93
C ARG A 2 -15.00 10.79 -14.83
N LYS A 3 -13.90 10.07 -15.10
CA LYS A 3 -13.85 8.62 -14.93
C LYS A 3 -13.80 8.29 -13.44
N LYS A 4 -14.49 7.23 -13.04
CA LYS A 4 -14.53 6.77 -11.65
C LYS A 4 -13.40 5.77 -11.39
N PHE A 5 -12.67 5.98 -10.29
CA PHE A 5 -11.66 5.06 -9.80
C PHE A 5 -11.85 4.80 -8.32
N VAL A 6 -11.68 3.56 -7.93
CA VAL A 6 -11.65 3.19 -6.51
C VAL A 6 -10.18 3.14 -6.06
N PHE A 7 -9.87 3.83 -4.97
CA PHE A 7 -8.58 3.68 -4.31
C PHE A 7 -8.71 2.67 -3.17
N ALA A 8 -8.10 1.50 -3.34
CA ALA A 8 -8.19 0.39 -2.39
C ALA A 8 -7.22 0.61 -1.23
N THR A 9 -7.53 1.57 -0.37
CA THR A 9 -6.73 1.86 0.82
C THR A 9 -7.62 2.08 2.03
N ASN A 10 -7.14 1.67 3.20
CA ASN A 10 -7.76 2.00 4.49
C ASN A 10 -7.10 3.23 5.14
N ASN A 11 -6.10 3.81 4.47
CA ASN A 11 -5.38 4.97 4.99
C ASN A 11 -6.08 6.26 4.53
N SER A 12 -6.78 6.92 5.47
CA SER A 12 -7.53 8.14 5.17
C SER A 12 -6.64 9.30 4.73
N HIS A 13 -5.42 9.39 5.23
CA HIS A 13 -4.47 10.43 4.83
C HIS A 13 -4.05 10.26 3.37
N LYS A 14 -3.75 9.04 2.95
CA LYS A 14 -3.44 8.76 1.55
C LYS A 14 -4.60 9.10 0.64
N LEU A 15 -5.82 8.73 1.05
CA LEU A 15 -7.03 9.03 0.29
C LEU A 15 -7.22 10.53 0.12
N GLU A 16 -7.04 11.30 1.19
CA GLU A 16 -7.15 12.76 1.16
C GLU A 16 -6.10 13.39 0.22
N GLU A 17 -4.85 12.93 0.32
CA GLU A 17 -3.76 13.45 -0.51
C GLU A 17 -4.00 13.19 -1.99
N VAL A 18 -4.39 11.96 -2.33
CA VAL A 18 -4.64 11.59 -3.73
C VAL A 18 -5.88 12.29 -4.26
N THR A 19 -6.92 12.45 -3.45
CA THR A 19 -8.13 13.19 -3.82
C THR A 19 -7.78 14.66 -4.11
N ALA A 20 -6.92 15.27 -3.31
CA ALA A 20 -6.50 16.65 -3.54
C ALA A 20 -5.76 16.81 -4.88
N ILE A 21 -5.00 15.80 -5.30
CA ILE A 21 -4.22 15.85 -6.55
C ILE A 21 -5.09 15.53 -7.77
N LEU A 22 -5.95 14.52 -7.69
CA LEU A 22 -6.68 13.95 -8.82
C LEU A 22 -8.16 14.30 -8.87
N GLY A 23 -8.72 14.88 -7.81
CA GLY A 23 -10.16 15.06 -7.67
C GLY A 23 -10.85 15.87 -8.77
N GLU A 24 -10.10 16.71 -9.50
CA GLU A 24 -10.65 17.45 -10.64
C GLU A 24 -10.66 16.63 -11.93
N LYS A 25 -9.78 15.65 -12.02
CA LYS A 25 -9.59 14.84 -13.25
C LYS A 25 -10.38 13.54 -13.24
N VAL A 26 -10.51 12.94 -12.06
CA VAL A 26 -11.24 11.68 -11.87
C VAL A 26 -12.14 11.78 -10.65
N GLU A 27 -13.22 10.99 -10.65
CA GLU A 27 -14.02 10.82 -9.45
C GLU A 27 -13.41 9.70 -8.62
N LEU A 28 -12.82 10.04 -7.50
CA LEU A 28 -12.14 9.09 -6.63
C LEU A 28 -13.12 8.56 -5.58
N LEU A 29 -13.25 7.24 -5.54
CA LEU A 29 -14.09 6.56 -4.57
C LEU A 29 -13.23 5.84 -3.55
N SER A 30 -13.67 5.86 -2.30
CA SER A 30 -13.05 5.07 -1.24
C SER A 30 -13.64 3.65 -1.22
N MET A 31 -13.01 2.75 -0.49
CA MET A 31 -13.60 1.43 -0.23
C MET A 31 -14.92 1.55 0.50
N LYS A 32 -15.04 2.52 1.39
CA LYS A 32 -16.28 2.80 2.10
C LYS A 32 -17.41 3.26 1.15
N ASP A 33 -17.08 4.08 0.16
CA ASP A 33 -18.04 4.57 -0.84
C ASP A 33 -18.69 3.44 -1.63
N ILE A 34 -17.96 2.35 -1.88
CA ILE A 34 -18.46 1.16 -2.58
C ILE A 34 -18.97 0.09 -1.61
N LYS A 35 -19.08 0.43 -0.33
CA LYS A 35 -19.52 -0.48 0.73
C LYS A 35 -18.68 -1.73 0.89
N CYS A 36 -17.37 -1.58 0.67
CA CYS A 36 -16.41 -2.66 0.90
C CYS A 36 -15.93 -2.59 2.34
N ASP A 37 -16.43 -3.47 3.18
CA ASP A 37 -16.07 -3.55 4.59
C ASP A 37 -14.95 -4.56 4.85
N THR A 38 -14.52 -5.27 3.82
CA THR A 38 -13.51 -6.31 3.95
C THR A 38 -12.13 -5.69 4.09
N ASP A 39 -11.40 -6.12 5.11
CA ASP A 39 -9.98 -5.83 5.24
C ASP A 39 -9.25 -6.81 4.32
N ILE A 40 -8.74 -6.31 3.19
CA ILE A 40 -8.12 -7.15 2.18
C ILE A 40 -6.79 -7.68 2.72
N PRO A 41 -6.61 -9.01 2.86
CA PRO A 41 -5.38 -9.57 3.41
C PRO A 41 -4.19 -9.28 2.51
N GLU A 42 -3.12 -8.75 3.10
CA GLU A 42 -1.86 -8.49 2.40
C GLU A 42 -0.93 -9.69 2.60
N THR A 43 -1.15 -10.74 1.82
CA THR A 43 -0.47 -12.03 1.98
C THR A 43 0.68 -12.25 1.02
N ALA A 44 0.94 -11.32 0.12
CA ALA A 44 2.06 -11.41 -0.80
C ALA A 44 3.39 -11.12 -0.08
N ASP A 45 4.48 -11.59 -0.67
CA ASP A 45 5.83 -11.38 -0.14
C ASP A 45 6.57 -10.21 -0.81
N THR A 46 5.88 -9.43 -1.65
CA THR A 46 6.42 -8.25 -2.32
C THR A 46 5.44 -7.09 -2.26
N LEU A 47 5.95 -5.86 -2.39
CA LEU A 47 5.11 -4.66 -2.48
C LEU A 47 4.22 -4.73 -3.72
N GLU A 48 4.79 -5.15 -4.85
CA GLU A 48 4.06 -5.34 -6.11
C GLU A 48 2.89 -6.31 -5.93
N GLY A 49 3.15 -7.44 -5.29
CA GLY A 49 2.13 -8.47 -5.03
C GLY A 49 0.98 -7.98 -4.17
N ASN A 50 1.28 -7.27 -3.09
CA ASN A 50 0.24 -6.72 -2.21
C ASN A 50 -0.57 -5.62 -2.88
N ALA A 51 0.07 -4.74 -3.65
CA ALA A 51 -0.65 -3.71 -4.40
C ALA A 51 -1.60 -4.35 -5.42
N LEU A 52 -1.12 -5.32 -6.20
CA LEU A 52 -1.96 -6.06 -7.15
C LEU A 52 -3.11 -6.80 -6.47
N LEU A 53 -2.84 -7.45 -5.36
CA LEU A 53 -3.83 -8.21 -4.59
C LEU A 53 -5.00 -7.32 -4.19
N LYS A 54 -4.72 -6.14 -3.69
CA LYS A 54 -5.76 -5.18 -3.29
C LYS A 54 -6.54 -4.66 -4.49
N ALA A 55 -5.87 -4.30 -5.57
CA ALA A 55 -6.53 -3.82 -6.78
C ALA A 55 -7.39 -4.92 -7.42
N ARG A 56 -6.86 -6.13 -7.52
CA ARG A 56 -7.62 -7.28 -8.07
C ARG A 56 -8.86 -7.60 -7.25
N TYR A 57 -8.76 -7.51 -5.95
CA TYR A 57 -9.92 -7.74 -5.07
C TYR A 57 -11.07 -6.80 -5.42
N ILE A 58 -10.78 -5.51 -5.58
CA ILE A 58 -11.79 -4.52 -5.93
C ILE A 58 -12.34 -4.79 -7.33
N PHE A 59 -11.48 -5.02 -8.32
CA PHE A 59 -11.93 -5.27 -9.68
C PHE A 59 -12.79 -6.54 -9.78
N ASP A 60 -12.35 -7.62 -9.16
CA ASP A 60 -13.06 -8.91 -9.24
C ASP A 60 -14.40 -8.89 -8.54
N ASN A 61 -14.56 -8.15 -7.45
CA ASN A 61 -15.79 -8.12 -6.67
C ASN A 61 -16.74 -6.98 -7.04
N TYR A 62 -16.23 -5.87 -7.57
CA TYR A 62 -17.03 -4.67 -7.83
C TYR A 62 -17.01 -4.22 -9.29
N HIS A 63 -16.15 -4.80 -10.12
CA HIS A 63 -16.02 -4.50 -11.56
C HIS A 63 -15.81 -3.01 -11.86
N LEU A 64 -15.01 -2.35 -11.03
CA LEU A 64 -14.69 -0.93 -11.17
C LEU A 64 -13.19 -0.77 -11.45
N ASP A 65 -12.86 0.21 -12.28
CA ASP A 65 -11.49 0.63 -12.41
C ASP A 65 -10.98 1.06 -11.04
N CYS A 66 -9.76 0.65 -10.70
CA CYS A 66 -9.24 0.84 -9.36
C CYS A 66 -7.74 0.93 -9.36
N PHE A 67 -7.21 1.42 -8.26
CA PHE A 67 -5.78 1.34 -7.99
C PHE A 67 -5.56 1.12 -6.50
N ALA A 68 -4.40 0.58 -6.21
CA ALA A 68 -3.96 0.34 -4.85
C ALA A 68 -2.48 0.67 -4.76
N ASP A 69 -2.00 0.88 -3.55
CA ASP A 69 -0.59 1.07 -3.31
C ASP A 69 -0.11 0.16 -2.20
N ASP A 70 1.19 -0.06 -2.18
CA ASP A 70 1.87 -0.64 -1.03
C ASP A 70 3.20 0.06 -0.86
N THR A 71 3.55 0.37 0.38
CA THR A 71 4.76 1.11 0.72
C THR A 71 5.54 0.35 1.77
N GLY A 72 6.85 0.30 1.60
CA GLY A 72 7.73 -0.31 2.57
C GLY A 72 9.00 0.48 2.78
N LEU A 73 9.56 0.36 3.98
CA LEU A 73 10.88 0.87 4.31
C LEU A 73 11.91 -0.21 3.98
N GLU A 74 12.87 0.11 3.14
CA GLU A 74 13.94 -0.80 2.74
C GLU A 74 15.25 -0.31 3.34
N VAL A 75 15.86 -1.10 4.21
CA VAL A 75 17.13 -0.79 4.85
C VAL A 75 18.23 -1.62 4.21
N GLU A 76 19.22 -0.95 3.62
CA GLU A 76 20.29 -1.61 2.87
C GLU A 76 21.03 -2.65 3.70
N ALA A 77 21.43 -2.30 4.93
CA ALA A 77 22.17 -3.17 5.82
C ALA A 77 21.39 -4.42 6.25
N LEU A 78 20.07 -4.41 6.10
CA LEU A 78 19.20 -5.54 6.44
C LEU A 78 18.70 -6.28 5.19
N GLY A 79 19.38 -6.09 4.05
CA GLY A 79 19.01 -6.75 2.81
C GLY A 79 17.67 -6.30 2.22
N GLY A 80 17.23 -5.08 2.55
CA GLY A 80 15.96 -4.53 2.12
C GLY A 80 14.82 -4.69 3.12
N ALA A 81 15.07 -5.35 4.27
CA ALA A 81 14.05 -5.46 5.31
C ALA A 81 13.84 -4.11 6.02
N PRO A 82 12.68 -3.84 6.61
CA PRO A 82 11.50 -4.69 6.67
C PRO A 82 10.68 -4.80 5.37
N GLY A 83 10.87 -3.89 4.40
CA GLY A 83 10.24 -3.97 3.08
C GLY A 83 8.73 -4.14 3.14
N VAL A 84 8.21 -5.16 2.49
CA VAL A 84 6.76 -5.46 2.46
C VAL A 84 6.17 -5.71 3.87
N TYR A 85 7.01 -6.08 4.82
CA TYR A 85 6.58 -6.35 6.20
C TYR A 85 6.67 -5.13 7.13
N SER A 86 6.91 -3.93 6.59
CA SER A 86 7.15 -2.72 7.40
C SER A 86 6.06 -2.45 8.44
N ALA A 87 4.78 -2.58 8.06
CA ALA A 87 3.67 -2.30 8.97
C ALA A 87 3.52 -3.34 10.09
N ARG A 88 4.10 -4.52 9.93
CA ARG A 88 4.01 -5.63 10.88
C ARG A 88 5.36 -6.24 11.23
N TYR A 89 6.41 -5.43 11.18
CA TYR A 89 7.79 -5.89 11.39
C TYR A 89 8.00 -6.52 12.77
N ALA A 90 7.35 -5.99 13.81
CA ALA A 90 7.42 -6.54 15.16
C ALA A 90 6.27 -7.48 15.50
N GLY A 91 5.42 -7.83 14.51
CA GLY A 91 4.27 -8.73 14.70
C GLY A 91 3.02 -8.21 14.03
N ASP A 92 1.94 -8.99 14.10
CA ASP A 92 0.69 -8.72 13.39
C ASP A 92 -0.15 -7.58 13.99
N ALA A 93 0.26 -7.03 15.14
CA ALA A 93 -0.49 -5.97 15.81
C ALA A 93 -0.42 -4.59 15.13
N HIS A 94 0.38 -4.44 14.06
CA HIS A 94 0.57 -3.18 13.33
C HIS A 94 0.96 -2.01 14.26
N ASN A 95 1.78 -2.30 15.27
CA ASN A 95 2.20 -1.33 16.27
C ASN A 95 3.45 -0.58 15.79
N SER A 96 3.28 0.70 15.43
CA SER A 96 4.38 1.53 14.90
C SER A 96 5.54 1.67 15.88
N GLU A 97 5.26 1.81 17.17
CA GLU A 97 6.29 1.92 18.18
C GLU A 97 7.10 0.64 18.32
N ALA A 98 6.43 -0.52 18.35
CA ALA A 98 7.09 -1.81 18.41
C ALA A 98 7.91 -2.08 17.14
N ASN A 99 7.41 -1.69 15.99
CA ASN A 99 8.13 -1.81 14.72
C ASN A 99 9.41 -0.98 14.71
N MET A 100 9.36 0.25 15.21
CA MET A 100 10.54 1.11 15.32
C MET A 100 11.55 0.56 16.32
N LYS A 101 11.10 0.07 17.46
CA LYS A 101 11.98 -0.52 18.48
C LYS A 101 12.71 -1.75 17.92
N LYS A 102 11.99 -2.62 17.22
CA LYS A 102 12.60 -3.78 16.60
C LYS A 102 13.64 -3.37 15.54
N LEU A 103 13.33 -2.38 14.71
CA LEU A 103 14.25 -1.89 13.70
C LEU A 103 15.52 -1.33 14.33
N LEU A 104 15.39 -0.52 15.38
CA LEU A 104 16.52 0.05 16.09
C LEU A 104 17.39 -1.04 16.71
N LYS A 105 16.77 -2.07 17.27
CA LYS A 105 17.48 -3.22 17.83
C LYS A 105 18.26 -3.97 16.75
N ASP A 106 17.63 -4.24 15.61
CA ASP A 106 18.26 -4.94 14.50
C ASP A 106 19.41 -4.12 13.88
N MET A 107 19.36 -2.80 14.02
CA MET A 107 20.38 -1.89 13.52
C MET A 107 21.48 -1.58 14.55
N GLU A 108 21.41 -2.16 15.74
CA GLU A 108 22.40 -1.95 16.79
C GLU A 108 23.79 -2.36 16.32
N GLY A 109 24.77 -1.45 16.46
CA GLY A 109 26.14 -1.71 16.03
C GLY A 109 26.39 -1.65 14.53
N ILE A 110 25.38 -1.35 13.73
CA ILE A 110 25.50 -1.24 12.28
C ILE A 110 25.78 0.21 11.89
N GLU A 111 26.86 0.44 11.15
CA GLU A 111 27.27 1.78 10.70
C GLU A 111 26.51 2.24 9.46
N ASN A 112 26.22 1.33 8.53
CA ASN A 112 25.46 1.67 7.32
C ASN A 112 24.00 1.90 7.66
N ARG A 113 23.56 3.16 7.54
CA ARG A 113 22.19 3.61 7.87
C ARG A 113 21.38 3.98 6.64
N LYS A 114 21.80 3.54 5.45
CA LYS A 114 21.07 3.84 4.22
C LYS A 114 19.73 3.12 4.20
N ALA A 115 18.69 3.87 3.92
CA ALA A 115 17.33 3.37 3.83
C ALA A 115 16.52 4.21 2.86
N GLN A 116 15.45 3.62 2.32
CA GLN A 116 14.51 4.33 1.45
C GLN A 116 13.10 3.83 1.69
N PHE A 117 12.13 4.70 1.49
CA PHE A 117 10.75 4.27 1.32
C PHE A 117 10.51 3.98 -0.16
N ARG A 118 9.90 2.85 -0.45
CA ARG A 118 9.51 2.48 -1.80
C ARG A 118 8.00 2.27 -1.84
N THR A 119 7.35 2.90 -2.81
CA THR A 119 5.91 2.75 -3.02
C THR A 119 5.66 2.15 -4.39
N VAL A 120 4.80 1.15 -4.44
CA VAL A 120 4.35 0.54 -5.68
C VAL A 120 2.86 0.80 -5.84
N PHE A 121 2.45 1.26 -7.02
CA PHE A 121 1.05 1.41 -7.38
C PHE A 121 0.64 0.33 -8.36
N ALA A 122 -0.50 -0.30 -8.12
CA ALA A 122 -1.14 -1.21 -9.06
C ALA A 122 -2.42 -0.55 -9.56
N LEU A 123 -2.56 -0.46 -10.87
CA LEU A 123 -3.70 0.17 -11.54
C LEU A 123 -4.40 -0.85 -12.41
N ILE A 124 -5.71 -0.95 -12.31
CA ILE A 124 -6.52 -1.78 -13.20
C ILE A 124 -7.50 -0.87 -13.93
N ILE A 125 -7.33 -0.78 -15.25
CA ILE A 125 -8.20 -0.03 -16.14
C ILE A 125 -8.70 -0.99 -17.23
N ASP A 126 -10.02 -1.06 -17.38
CA ASP A 126 -10.67 -1.91 -18.39
C ASP A 126 -10.16 -3.37 -18.32
N GLY A 127 -9.90 -3.85 -17.10
CA GLY A 127 -9.41 -5.21 -16.87
C GLY A 127 -7.91 -5.40 -17.08
N LYS A 128 -7.18 -4.36 -17.44
CA LYS A 128 -5.72 -4.43 -17.67
C LYS A 128 -4.95 -3.94 -16.46
N GLU A 129 -3.98 -4.73 -16.04
CA GLU A 129 -3.14 -4.44 -14.88
C GLU A 129 -1.88 -3.66 -15.28
N HIS A 130 -1.55 -2.63 -14.50
CA HIS A 130 -0.35 -1.82 -14.67
C HIS A 130 0.33 -1.63 -13.31
N LEU A 131 1.65 -1.74 -13.28
CA LEU A 131 2.48 -1.48 -12.09
C LEU A 131 3.37 -0.26 -12.30
N PHE A 132 3.50 0.54 -11.24
CA PHE A 132 4.34 1.74 -11.26
C PHE A 132 5.23 1.81 -10.04
#